data_f1b93a41180af4d81445367a2102497c
#
_entry.id   f1b93a41180af4d81445367a2102497c
#
_cell.length_a   1.000
_cell.length_b   1.000
_cell.length_c   1.000
_cell.angle_alpha   90.00
_cell.angle_beta   90.00
_cell.angle_gamma   90.00
#
_symmetry.space_group_name_H-M   'P 1'
#
loop_
_entity.id
_entity.type
_entity.pdbx_description
1 polymer ?
#
loop_
_entity_poly.entity_id
_entity_poly.type
_entity_poly.pdbx_seq_one_letter_code
_entity_poly.pdbx_strand_id
1 'polypeptide(L)'
;DNEEYRVCRVFDPISEDYAVWLADNLRATTYSDGTPLGENDVKFYTPQEGEDESWTKVFGGYYTWTATMRGTRGAEEGEKIQGIAPEGWHIPTKTEWDFLINACGDPTMPATILKEKSYWDPNAGDVGMNSIGFNMAGTGYIWSIPENDVIEAFANTYFWTSTAPKDGDVY
;
A
#
# COMPACT_ATOMS: atom_id res chain seq x y z
N ASP A 1 -13.36 13.32 0.33
CA ASP A 1 -12.02 13.44 -0.23
C ASP A 1 -12.14 13.42 -1.76
N ASN A 2 -11.70 14.48 -2.45
CA ASN A 2 -11.79 14.60 -3.92
C ASN A 2 -10.48 14.14 -4.58
N GLU A 3 -9.77 13.21 -3.99
CA GLU A 3 -8.54 12.66 -4.53
C GLU A 3 -8.81 11.69 -5.69
N GLU A 4 -8.03 11.82 -6.75
CA GLU A 4 -8.04 10.91 -7.89
C GLU A 4 -6.91 9.89 -7.73
N TYR A 5 -7.23 8.62 -7.94
CA TYR A 5 -6.29 7.51 -7.87
C TYR A 5 -6.28 6.74 -9.18
N ARG A 6 -5.09 6.44 -9.67
CA ARG A 6 -4.94 5.47 -10.76
C ARG A 6 -5.31 4.08 -10.26
N VAL A 7 -5.81 3.26 -11.17
CA VAL A 7 -6.11 1.84 -10.88
C VAL A 7 -5.45 0.96 -11.91
N CYS A 8 -5.09 -0.27 -11.51
CA CYS A 8 -4.69 -1.32 -12.43
C CYS A 8 -5.65 -2.50 -12.31
N ARG A 9 -5.87 -3.19 -13.43
CA ARG A 9 -6.62 -4.42 -13.49
C ARG A 9 -5.65 -5.58 -13.67
N VAL A 10 -5.64 -6.48 -12.73
CA VAL A 10 -4.71 -7.60 -12.66
C VAL A 10 -5.46 -8.88 -12.96
N PHE A 11 -4.90 -9.68 -13.87
CA PHE A 11 -5.40 -11.02 -14.23
C PHE A 11 -4.51 -12.08 -13.59
N ASP A 12 -5.11 -12.99 -12.84
CA ASP A 12 -4.42 -14.18 -12.35
C ASP A 12 -4.68 -15.36 -13.30
N PRO A 13 -3.66 -15.86 -13.99
CA PRO A 13 -3.83 -16.97 -14.92
C PRO A 13 -4.11 -18.32 -14.24
N ILE A 14 -3.92 -18.42 -12.92
CA ILE A 14 -4.16 -19.64 -12.16
C ILE A 14 -5.65 -19.77 -11.80
N SER A 15 -6.24 -18.70 -11.28
CA SER A 15 -7.67 -18.67 -10.95
C SER A 15 -8.56 -18.26 -12.12
N GLU A 16 -7.97 -17.77 -13.23
CA GLU A 16 -8.68 -17.20 -14.39
C GLU A 16 -9.60 -16.03 -14.03
N ASP A 17 -9.28 -15.29 -12.94
CA ASP A 17 -10.06 -14.20 -12.42
C ASP A 17 -9.32 -12.86 -12.51
N TYR A 18 -10.02 -11.77 -12.22
CA TYR A 18 -9.51 -10.41 -12.25
C TYR A 18 -9.73 -9.72 -10.92
N ALA A 19 -8.73 -8.94 -10.51
CA ALA A 19 -8.84 -7.99 -9.41
C ALA A 19 -8.49 -6.58 -9.89
N VAL A 20 -9.07 -5.58 -9.22
CA VAL A 20 -8.75 -4.17 -9.45
C VAL A 20 -8.07 -3.63 -8.20
N TRP A 21 -6.91 -3.01 -8.40
CA TRP A 21 -6.08 -2.45 -7.33
C TRP A 21 -5.90 -0.95 -7.52
N LEU A 22 -5.77 -0.21 -6.42
CA LEU A 22 -5.22 1.14 -6.51
C LEU A 22 -3.76 1.03 -6.94
N ALA A 23 -3.39 1.81 -7.95
CA ALA A 23 -2.03 1.89 -8.48
C ALA A 23 -1.28 3.14 -7.95
N ASP A 24 -1.90 3.88 -7.05
CA ASP A 24 -1.32 4.98 -6.29
C ASP A 24 -1.47 4.68 -4.79
N ASN A 25 -0.50 5.13 -4.01
CA ASN A 25 -0.60 5.07 -2.56
C ASN A 25 -1.71 6.00 -2.05
N LEU A 26 -2.47 5.54 -1.07
CA LEU A 26 -3.60 6.26 -0.49
C LEU A 26 -3.13 7.57 0.16
N ARG A 27 -3.91 8.65 -0.01
CA ARG A 27 -3.65 10.00 0.54
C ARG A 27 -4.83 10.53 1.35
N ALA A 28 -5.70 9.64 1.83
CA ALA A 28 -6.88 10.03 2.57
C ALA A 28 -6.53 10.72 3.89
N THR A 29 -7.21 11.79 4.19
CA THR A 29 -7.20 12.51 5.48
C THR A 29 -8.52 12.35 6.23
N THR A 30 -9.49 11.70 5.59
CA THR A 30 -10.81 11.39 6.14
C THR A 30 -11.21 9.97 5.77
N TYR A 31 -12.07 9.37 6.56
CA TYR A 31 -12.80 8.17 6.16
C TYR A 31 -13.83 8.49 5.07
N SER A 32 -14.37 7.46 4.41
CA SER A 32 -15.32 7.60 3.31
C SER A 32 -16.62 8.35 3.70
N ASP A 33 -17.00 8.34 4.98
CA ASP A 33 -18.15 9.09 5.50
C ASP A 33 -17.83 10.55 5.88
N GLY A 34 -16.60 11.01 5.60
CA GLY A 34 -16.14 12.36 5.91
C GLY A 34 -15.59 12.55 7.33
N THR A 35 -15.59 11.52 8.16
CA THR A 35 -14.97 11.60 9.51
C THR A 35 -13.46 11.84 9.36
N PRO A 36 -12.90 12.90 9.95
CA PRO A 36 -11.47 13.18 9.84
C PRO A 36 -10.62 12.16 10.59
N LEU A 37 -9.42 11.91 10.11
CA LEU A 37 -8.39 11.18 10.84
C LEU A 37 -7.86 12.03 11.98
N GLY A 38 -7.43 11.39 13.06
CA GLY A 38 -6.72 12.05 14.15
C GLY A 38 -5.30 12.46 13.75
N GLU A 39 -4.73 13.39 14.49
CA GLU A 39 -3.37 13.91 14.26
C GLU A 39 -2.29 12.82 14.27
N ASN A 40 -2.50 11.76 15.04
CA ASN A 40 -1.56 10.63 15.16
C ASN A 40 -1.96 9.41 14.31
N ASP A 41 -2.94 9.52 13.45
CA ASP A 41 -3.45 8.41 12.63
C ASP A 41 -2.70 8.28 11.32
N VAL A 42 -2.17 9.38 10.79
CA VAL A 42 -1.46 9.43 9.52
C VAL A 42 -0.33 10.44 9.55
N LYS A 43 0.77 10.11 8.88
CA LYS A 43 1.84 11.06 8.55
C LYS A 43 2.12 11.00 7.05
N PHE A 44 2.30 12.15 6.43
CA PHE A 44 2.70 12.24 5.03
C PHE A 44 4.20 12.48 4.92
N TYR A 45 4.79 11.95 3.85
CA TYR A 45 6.18 12.25 3.52
C TYR A 45 6.34 13.76 3.30
N THR A 46 7.33 14.33 3.95
CA THR A 46 7.71 15.74 3.76
C THR A 46 9.03 15.77 2.99
N PRO A 47 9.03 16.24 1.73
CA PRO A 47 10.25 16.38 0.96
C PRO A 47 11.27 17.26 1.71
N GLN A 48 12.54 16.87 1.62
CA GLN A 48 13.64 17.66 2.17
C GLN A 48 14.00 18.78 1.20
N GLU A 49 14.87 19.71 1.65
CA GLU A 49 15.32 20.82 0.80
C GLU A 49 15.97 20.29 -0.48
N GLY A 50 15.43 20.69 -1.63
CA GLY A 50 15.88 20.27 -2.95
C GLY A 50 15.19 19.02 -3.51
N GLU A 51 14.29 18.40 -2.77
CA GLU A 51 13.46 17.29 -3.26
C GLU A 51 12.18 17.80 -3.93
N ASP A 52 11.64 16.99 -4.84
CA ASP A 52 10.41 17.30 -5.57
C ASP A 52 9.18 17.11 -4.65
N GLU A 53 8.38 18.17 -4.50
CA GLU A 53 7.13 18.12 -3.72
C GLU A 53 6.13 17.06 -4.23
N SER A 54 6.24 16.64 -5.50
CA SER A 54 5.41 15.57 -6.05
C SER A 54 5.61 14.23 -5.34
N TRP A 55 6.71 14.03 -4.62
CA TRP A 55 6.98 12.80 -3.87
C TRP A 55 5.97 12.53 -2.78
N THR A 56 5.35 13.55 -2.20
CA THR A 56 4.23 13.38 -1.27
C THR A 56 3.09 12.58 -1.91
N LYS A 57 2.83 12.79 -3.20
CA LYS A 57 1.81 12.01 -3.93
C LYS A 57 2.23 10.58 -4.21
N VAL A 58 3.52 10.37 -4.48
CA VAL A 58 4.08 9.03 -4.76
C VAL A 58 4.13 8.19 -3.49
N PHE A 59 4.60 8.77 -2.39
CA PHE A 59 4.74 8.07 -1.13
C PHE A 59 3.39 7.83 -0.44
N GLY A 60 2.44 8.74 -0.61
CA GLY A 60 1.13 8.65 0.06
C GLY A 60 1.18 8.90 1.56
N GLY A 61 0.19 8.39 2.27
CA GLY A 61 0.10 8.46 3.73
C GLY A 61 0.61 7.20 4.42
N TYR A 62 1.32 7.39 5.52
CA TYR A 62 1.71 6.32 6.43
C TYR A 62 0.66 6.27 7.54
N TYR A 63 -0.15 5.24 7.54
CA TYR A 63 -1.28 5.09 8.43
C TYR A 63 -0.98 4.12 9.56
N THR A 64 -1.46 4.42 10.76
CA THR A 64 -1.47 3.43 11.83
C THR A 64 -2.41 2.28 11.49
N TRP A 65 -2.19 1.11 12.10
CA TRP A 65 -3.12 -0.02 11.99
C TRP A 65 -4.54 0.36 12.41
N THR A 66 -4.66 1.06 13.52
CA THR A 66 -5.97 1.49 14.07
C THR A 66 -6.71 2.39 13.09
N ALA A 67 -6.02 3.33 12.44
CA ALA A 67 -6.61 4.19 11.42
C ALA A 67 -6.97 3.39 10.17
N THR A 68 -6.05 2.53 9.69
CA THR A 68 -6.27 1.70 8.51
C THR A 68 -7.51 0.84 8.65
N MET A 69 -7.70 0.22 9.81
CA MET A 69 -8.81 -0.69 10.09
C MET A 69 -10.03 0.03 10.70
N ARG A 70 -9.95 1.35 10.92
CA ARG A 70 -10.98 2.16 11.59
C ARG A 70 -11.37 1.59 12.95
N GLY A 71 -10.38 1.15 13.72
CA GLY A 71 -10.59 0.55 15.03
C GLY A 71 -11.28 -0.82 15.04
N THR A 72 -11.52 -1.42 13.88
CA THR A 72 -12.05 -2.79 13.80
C THR A 72 -10.95 -3.82 14.06
N ARG A 73 -11.36 -5.04 14.40
CA ARG A 73 -10.45 -6.19 14.43
C ARG A 73 -9.98 -6.54 13.01
N GLY A 74 -8.95 -7.38 12.89
CA GLY A 74 -8.57 -7.96 11.61
C GLY A 74 -9.70 -8.82 10.99
N ALA A 75 -9.70 -8.91 9.66
CA ALA A 75 -10.66 -9.65 8.89
C ALA A 75 -10.54 -11.17 9.13
N GLU A 76 -11.66 -11.85 9.24
CA GLU A 76 -11.76 -13.30 9.11
C GLU A 76 -11.77 -13.71 7.64
N GLU A 77 -11.67 -15.01 7.37
CA GLU A 77 -11.67 -15.53 6.01
C GLU A 77 -12.92 -15.11 5.23
N GLY A 78 -12.75 -14.48 4.07
CA GLY A 78 -13.84 -13.98 3.22
C GLY A 78 -14.47 -12.65 3.67
N GLU A 79 -14.06 -12.09 4.80
CA GLU A 79 -14.53 -10.79 5.27
C GLU A 79 -13.74 -9.65 4.59
N LYS A 80 -14.46 -8.63 4.14
CA LYS A 80 -13.87 -7.42 3.56
C LYS A 80 -14.09 -6.24 4.49
N ILE A 81 -13.00 -5.67 4.97
CA ILE A 81 -13.03 -4.51 5.86
C ILE A 81 -12.69 -3.27 5.04
N GLN A 82 -13.63 -2.34 4.93
CA GLN A 82 -13.40 -1.09 4.22
C GLN A 82 -12.31 -0.26 4.91
N GLY A 83 -12.38 -0.13 6.24
CA GLY A 83 -11.42 0.70 6.98
C GLY A 83 -11.33 2.10 6.42
N ILE A 84 -10.09 2.53 6.09
CA ILE A 84 -9.81 3.83 5.49
C ILE A 84 -9.98 3.86 3.96
N ALA A 85 -10.21 2.73 3.32
CA ALA A 85 -10.36 2.67 1.87
C ALA A 85 -11.56 3.51 1.40
N PRO A 86 -11.51 4.08 0.18
CA PRO A 86 -12.65 4.79 -0.42
C PRO A 86 -13.90 3.92 -0.48
N GLU A 87 -15.06 4.54 -0.68
CA GLU A 87 -16.32 3.81 -0.86
C GLU A 87 -16.22 2.81 -2.01
N GLY A 88 -16.67 1.58 -1.78
CA GLY A 88 -16.59 0.47 -2.73
C GLY A 88 -15.24 -0.26 -2.75
N TRP A 89 -14.27 0.19 -1.97
CA TRP A 89 -12.95 -0.43 -1.78
C TRP A 89 -12.82 -1.02 -0.37
N HIS A 90 -11.79 -1.84 -0.16
CA HIS A 90 -11.48 -2.43 1.15
C HIS A 90 -9.97 -2.58 1.31
N ILE A 91 -9.53 -2.76 2.55
CA ILE A 91 -8.13 -3.09 2.84
C ILE A 91 -7.86 -4.52 2.39
N PRO A 92 -6.84 -4.78 1.56
CA PRO A 92 -6.58 -6.11 1.02
C PRO A 92 -6.37 -7.15 2.12
N THR A 93 -6.93 -8.32 1.92
CA THR A 93 -6.63 -9.51 2.72
C THR A 93 -5.30 -10.13 2.27
N LYS A 94 -4.74 -11.02 3.11
CA LYS A 94 -3.56 -11.80 2.71
C LYS A 94 -3.82 -12.61 1.44
N THR A 95 -5.01 -13.20 1.30
CA THR A 95 -5.38 -13.97 0.09
C THR A 95 -5.39 -13.10 -1.16
N GLU A 96 -5.83 -11.84 -1.06
CA GLU A 96 -5.78 -10.91 -2.18
C GLU A 96 -4.35 -10.48 -2.53
N TRP A 97 -3.49 -10.32 -1.53
CA TRP A 97 -2.04 -10.12 -1.77
C TRP A 97 -1.41 -11.35 -2.44
N ASP A 98 -1.74 -12.57 -2.00
CA ASP A 98 -1.27 -13.80 -2.64
C ASP A 98 -1.77 -13.88 -4.11
N PHE A 99 -3.01 -13.44 -4.39
CA PHE A 99 -3.53 -13.31 -5.75
C PHE A 99 -2.67 -12.35 -6.59
N LEU A 100 -2.36 -11.16 -6.08
CA LEU A 100 -1.53 -10.19 -6.79
C LEU A 100 -0.13 -10.74 -7.10
N ILE A 101 0.48 -11.44 -6.14
CA ILE A 101 1.80 -12.08 -6.30
C ILE A 101 1.73 -13.18 -7.38
N ASN A 102 0.69 -14.02 -7.37
CA ASN A 102 0.51 -15.07 -8.37
C ASN A 102 0.29 -14.48 -9.77
N ALA A 103 -0.45 -13.38 -9.86
CA ALA A 103 -0.70 -12.69 -11.12
C ALA A 103 0.56 -12.08 -11.77
N CYS A 104 1.66 -11.96 -11.03
CA CYS A 104 2.96 -11.61 -11.60
C CYS A 104 3.52 -12.71 -12.52
N GLY A 105 3.01 -13.94 -12.42
CA GLY A 105 3.38 -15.05 -13.31
C GLY A 105 4.76 -15.67 -13.04
N ASP A 106 5.66 -14.97 -12.39
CA ASP A 106 6.97 -15.47 -11.95
C ASP A 106 7.09 -15.37 -10.42
N PRO A 107 6.99 -16.49 -9.70
CA PRO A 107 7.04 -16.47 -8.24
C PRO A 107 8.43 -16.13 -7.68
N THR A 108 9.45 -16.05 -8.52
CA THR A 108 10.82 -15.71 -8.09
C THR A 108 11.10 -14.20 -8.15
N MET A 109 10.31 -13.44 -8.94
CA MET A 109 10.52 -12.01 -9.17
C MET A 109 9.25 -11.14 -9.04
N PRO A 110 8.30 -11.42 -8.13
CA PRO A 110 7.07 -10.62 -8.05
C PRO A 110 7.37 -9.15 -7.74
N ALA A 111 8.36 -8.88 -6.90
CA ALA A 111 8.75 -7.52 -6.56
C ALA A 111 9.21 -6.73 -7.79
N THR A 112 10.05 -7.29 -8.64
CA THR A 112 10.52 -6.64 -9.87
C THR A 112 9.36 -6.29 -10.81
N ILE A 113 8.35 -7.16 -10.90
CA ILE A 113 7.17 -6.96 -11.76
C ILE A 113 6.27 -5.85 -11.22
N LEU A 114 6.14 -5.72 -9.90
CA LEU A 114 5.30 -4.73 -9.23
C LEU A 114 5.98 -3.35 -9.10
N LYS A 115 7.31 -3.31 -8.96
CA LYS A 115 8.08 -2.09 -8.74
C LYS A 115 7.94 -1.09 -9.88
N GLU A 116 7.63 0.14 -9.52
CA GLU A 116 7.79 1.30 -10.40
C GLU A 116 9.29 1.54 -10.66
N LYS A 117 9.63 2.15 -11.79
CA LYS A 117 11.03 2.22 -12.26
C LYS A 117 11.88 3.28 -11.56
N SER A 118 11.26 4.32 -11.02
CA SER A 118 11.96 5.57 -10.65
C SER A 118 12.17 5.75 -9.14
N TYR A 119 11.42 5.05 -8.29
CA TYR A 119 11.38 5.32 -6.85
C TYR A 119 12.01 4.22 -6.02
N TRP A 120 13.15 3.70 -6.49
CA TRP A 120 13.97 2.71 -5.81
C TRP A 120 15.44 3.11 -5.92
N ASP A 121 16.27 2.67 -4.96
CA ASP A 121 17.71 2.92 -5.01
C ASP A 121 18.30 2.32 -6.30
N PRO A 122 18.86 3.14 -7.19
CA PRO A 122 19.45 2.67 -8.43
C PRO A 122 20.66 1.73 -8.23
N ASN A 123 21.24 1.74 -7.03
CA ASN A 123 22.39 0.88 -6.69
C ASN A 123 21.94 -0.48 -6.14
N ALA A 124 20.65 -0.67 -5.86
CA ALA A 124 20.14 -1.94 -5.35
C ALA A 124 20.14 -3.08 -6.40
N GLY A 125 20.46 -2.78 -7.65
CA GLY A 125 20.63 -3.78 -8.73
C GLY A 125 19.32 -4.37 -9.27
N ASP A 126 18.18 -4.04 -8.69
CA ASP A 126 16.87 -4.54 -9.08
C ASP A 126 16.03 -3.40 -9.68
N VAL A 127 16.01 -3.34 -10.99
CA VAL A 127 15.24 -2.34 -11.74
C VAL A 127 13.80 -2.81 -11.89
N GLY A 128 12.86 -2.03 -11.34
CA GLY A 128 11.44 -2.30 -11.48
C GLY A 128 10.98 -2.36 -12.94
N MET A 129 10.10 -3.28 -13.25
CA MET A 129 9.50 -3.45 -14.59
C MET A 129 8.12 -2.80 -14.68
N ASN A 130 7.38 -2.78 -13.59
CA ASN A 130 6.00 -2.30 -13.51
C ASN A 130 5.09 -2.90 -14.60
N SER A 131 5.25 -4.19 -14.88
CA SER A 131 4.64 -4.84 -16.04
C SER A 131 3.12 -4.91 -15.96
N ILE A 132 2.55 -4.87 -14.75
CA ILE A 132 1.09 -4.91 -14.53
C ILE A 132 0.50 -3.56 -14.10
N GLY A 133 1.32 -2.50 -14.05
CA GLY A 133 0.87 -1.15 -13.74
C GLY A 133 0.53 -0.90 -12.27
N PHE A 134 1.05 -1.69 -11.33
CA PHE A 134 0.79 -1.54 -9.90
C PHE A 134 1.52 -0.34 -9.28
N ASN A 135 2.62 0.11 -9.89
CA ASN A 135 3.41 1.30 -9.50
C ASN A 135 3.97 1.25 -8.07
N MET A 136 4.39 0.08 -7.59
CA MET A 136 4.97 -0.06 -6.26
C MET A 136 6.23 0.78 -6.11
N ALA A 137 6.21 1.79 -5.25
CA ALA A 137 7.35 2.65 -4.93
C ALA A 137 8.03 2.22 -3.62
N GLY A 138 9.33 2.47 -3.49
CA GLY A 138 10.10 2.22 -2.28
C GLY A 138 9.82 3.25 -1.21
N THR A 139 8.67 3.18 -0.57
CA THR A 139 8.19 4.21 0.34
C THR A 139 8.75 4.08 1.76
N GLY A 140 9.40 2.97 2.11
CA GLY A 140 9.86 2.74 3.48
C GLY A 140 8.70 2.56 4.45
N TYR A 141 8.96 2.89 5.72
CA TYR A 141 7.97 2.83 6.80
C TYR A 141 8.23 3.89 7.87
N ILE A 142 7.26 4.11 8.73
CA ILE A 142 7.39 4.92 9.96
C ILE A 142 7.14 4.01 11.15
N TRP A 143 8.10 3.97 12.09
CA TRP A 143 7.99 3.13 13.29
C TRP A 143 6.95 3.66 14.28
N SER A 144 6.92 4.97 14.47
CA SER A 144 5.98 5.63 15.40
C SER A 144 5.54 6.98 14.85
N ILE A 145 4.25 7.21 14.80
CA ILE A 145 3.64 8.48 14.40
C ILE A 145 3.24 9.22 15.70
N PRO A 146 3.55 10.52 15.81
CA PRO A 146 4.18 11.42 14.83
C PRO A 146 5.70 11.55 14.94
N GLU A 147 6.34 10.85 15.90
CA GLU A 147 7.69 11.17 16.38
C GLU A 147 8.81 10.85 15.40
N ASN A 148 8.62 9.79 14.57
CA ASN A 148 9.67 9.33 13.69
C ASN A 148 9.51 9.85 12.26
N ASP A 149 10.64 9.94 11.57
CA ASP A 149 10.69 10.15 10.12
C ASP A 149 10.61 8.82 9.37
N VAL A 150 10.49 8.92 8.05
CA VAL A 150 10.47 7.75 7.17
C VAL A 150 11.82 7.04 7.21
N ILE A 151 11.79 5.74 7.39
CA ILE A 151 12.94 4.84 7.43
C ILE A 151 12.92 3.98 6.17
N GLU A 152 14.10 3.67 5.62
CA GLU A 152 14.27 2.78 4.44
C GLU A 152 13.55 3.25 3.17
N ALA A 153 13.29 4.56 3.04
CA ALA A 153 12.82 5.13 1.78
C ALA A 153 13.75 4.70 0.63
N PHE A 154 13.17 4.41 -0.53
CA PHE A 154 13.82 3.89 -1.74
C PHE A 154 14.41 2.47 -1.62
N ALA A 155 14.46 1.87 -0.44
CA ALA A 155 14.99 0.53 -0.22
C ALA A 155 13.89 -0.51 -0.08
N ASN A 156 12.86 -0.21 0.71
CA ASN A 156 11.77 -1.14 1.03
C ASN A 156 10.40 -0.46 0.89
N THR A 157 9.34 -1.25 0.91
CA THR A 157 7.96 -0.80 1.02
C THR A 157 7.15 -1.81 1.81
N TYR A 158 6.16 -1.33 2.56
CA TYR A 158 5.33 -2.14 3.44
C TYR A 158 3.87 -1.79 3.24
N PHE A 159 3.02 -2.80 3.20
CA PHE A 159 1.59 -2.64 3.01
C PHE A 159 0.82 -3.33 4.13
N TRP A 160 -0.22 -2.70 4.60
CA TRP A 160 -1.14 -3.32 5.53
C TRP A 160 -1.96 -4.42 4.83
N THR A 161 -2.28 -5.45 5.59
CA THR A 161 -3.30 -6.45 5.23
C THR A 161 -4.39 -6.47 6.29
N SER A 162 -5.64 -6.61 5.89
CA SER A 162 -6.76 -6.69 6.82
C SER A 162 -6.89 -8.05 7.51
N THR A 163 -6.17 -9.08 7.06
CA THR A 163 -6.25 -10.42 7.65
C THR A 163 -5.78 -10.42 9.11
N ALA A 164 -6.62 -10.92 10.01
CA ALA A 164 -6.23 -11.11 11.40
C ALA A 164 -5.07 -12.11 11.51
N PRO A 165 -4.02 -11.81 12.30
CA PRO A 165 -2.99 -12.79 12.59
C PRO A 165 -3.63 -13.97 13.31
N LYS A 166 -3.26 -15.20 12.93
CA LYS A 166 -3.58 -16.39 13.72
C LYS A 166 -2.65 -16.45 14.91
N ASP A 167 -3.08 -17.08 16.00
CA ASP A 167 -2.25 -17.26 17.19
C ASP A 167 -0.89 -17.84 16.81
N GLY A 168 0.18 -17.08 17.07
CA GLY A 168 1.57 -17.44 16.74
C GLY A 168 2.12 -16.85 15.43
N ASP A 169 1.32 -16.18 14.62
CA ASP A 169 1.81 -15.47 13.43
C ASP A 169 2.38 -14.10 13.83
N VAL A 170 3.55 -13.79 13.31
CA VAL A 170 4.16 -12.45 13.35
C VAL A 170 4.14 -11.91 11.91
N TYR A 171 3.45 -10.84 11.68
CA TYR A 171 3.40 -10.15 10.38
C TYR A 171 4.27 -8.90 10.40
#